data_4b5248b03a9f6b3d50454a3bc6cc82bc
#
_entry.id   4b5248b03a9f6b3d50454a3bc6cc82bc
#
_cell.length_a   1.000
_cell.length_b   1.000
_cell.length_c   1.000
_cell.angle_alpha   90.00
_cell.angle_beta   90.00
_cell.angle_gamma   90.00
#
_symmetry.space_group_name_H-M   'P 1'
#
loop_
_entity.id
_entity.type
_entity.pdbx_description
1 polymer ?
#
loop_
_entity_poly.entity_id
_entity_poly.type
_entity_poly.pdbx_seq_one_letter_code
_entity_poly.pdbx_strand_id
1 'polypeptide(L)'
;MKPPVPVSEIVAVFNKRLGARYGVRLKGGGDEPFYQAPKAAECALIVFRADYSASALHEVAHWCLAGRQRRQLDDYGYWYLPARNAAQQAAFEAVEARPQALEALFAEAAGVDFQVSSDDVASLPSPAFKARVAAERRLIEQQLPVRAKCFLAALQGANGLFVPTASRTASRTASRTASRAVNG
;
A
#
# COMPACT_ATOMS: atom_id res chain seq x y z
N MET A 1 21.05 -1.31 -12.83
CA MET A 1 19.88 -1.19 -11.91
C MET A 1 19.26 0.18 -12.12
N LYS A 2 17.93 0.30 -12.15
CA LYS A 2 17.27 1.61 -12.12
C LYS A 2 17.42 2.24 -10.75
N PRO A 3 17.50 3.57 -10.66
CA PRO A 3 17.48 4.25 -9.37
C PRO A 3 16.13 4.05 -8.68
N PRO A 4 16.08 4.08 -7.34
CA PRO A 4 14.83 4.00 -6.60
C PRO A 4 13.91 5.19 -6.94
N VAL A 5 12.60 4.96 -6.87
CA VAL A 5 11.60 6.02 -7.04
C VAL A 5 11.75 7.02 -5.89
N PRO A 6 11.97 8.32 -6.17
CA PRO A 6 12.11 9.33 -5.12
C PRO A 6 10.83 9.44 -4.27
N VAL A 7 10.97 9.80 -3.00
CA VAL A 7 9.82 9.96 -2.10
C VAL A 7 8.80 10.98 -2.62
N SER A 8 9.25 12.06 -3.23
CA SER A 8 8.37 13.07 -3.86
C SER A 8 7.49 12.47 -4.96
N GLU A 9 8.02 11.52 -5.73
CA GLU A 9 7.26 10.82 -6.76
C GLU A 9 6.33 9.76 -6.16
N ILE A 10 6.75 9.05 -5.10
CA ILE A 10 5.87 8.15 -4.32
C ILE A 10 4.64 8.94 -3.83
N VAL A 11 4.84 10.12 -3.24
CA VAL A 11 3.77 11.02 -2.78
C VAL A 11 2.88 11.46 -3.93
N ALA A 12 3.47 11.91 -5.04
CA ALA A 12 2.73 12.37 -6.21
C ALA A 12 1.87 11.25 -6.82
N VAL A 13 2.44 10.06 -6.96
CA VAL A 13 1.75 8.87 -7.49
C VAL A 13 0.61 8.45 -6.58
N PHE A 14 0.82 8.39 -5.26
CA PHE A 14 -0.24 8.08 -4.30
C PHE A 14 -1.38 9.10 -4.39
N ASN A 15 -1.06 10.38 -4.27
CA ASN A 15 -2.06 11.45 -4.26
C ASN A 15 -2.86 11.51 -5.57
N LYS A 16 -2.22 11.27 -6.70
CA LYS A 16 -2.87 11.24 -8.02
C LYS A 16 -3.76 10.01 -8.20
N ARG A 17 -3.33 8.83 -7.78
CA ARG A 17 -4.00 7.56 -8.07
C ARG A 17 -5.02 7.14 -7.02
N LEU A 18 -4.72 7.41 -5.76
CA LEU A 18 -5.56 7.00 -4.63
C LEU A 18 -6.18 8.22 -3.94
N GLY A 19 -5.44 9.33 -3.80
CA GLY A 19 -5.87 10.51 -3.08
C GLY A 19 -7.23 11.00 -3.52
N ALA A 20 -7.39 11.34 -4.79
CA ALA A 20 -8.65 11.83 -5.36
C ALA A 20 -9.79 10.80 -5.26
N ARG A 21 -9.47 9.52 -5.45
CA ARG A 21 -10.48 8.44 -5.44
C ARG A 21 -11.02 8.13 -4.04
N TYR A 22 -10.18 8.23 -3.03
CA TYR A 22 -10.50 7.77 -1.67
C TYR A 22 -10.58 8.90 -0.64
N GLY A 23 -10.42 10.16 -1.04
CA GLY A 23 -10.46 11.31 -0.14
C GLY A 23 -9.33 11.25 0.91
N VAL A 24 -8.09 10.99 0.49
CA VAL A 24 -6.93 10.88 1.36
C VAL A 24 -5.72 11.56 0.75
N ARG A 25 -4.85 12.13 1.57
CA ARG A 25 -3.57 12.71 1.15
C ARG A 25 -2.41 12.05 1.88
N LEU A 26 -1.33 11.81 1.15
CA LEU A 26 -0.04 11.42 1.70
C LEU A 26 0.86 12.66 1.77
N LYS A 27 1.48 12.90 2.92
CA LYS A 27 2.35 14.06 3.17
C LYS A 27 3.53 13.65 4.05
N GLY A 28 4.73 14.07 3.69
CA GLY A 28 5.93 13.93 4.52
C GLY A 28 6.13 15.12 5.47
N GLY A 29 7.19 15.04 6.25
CA GLY A 29 7.63 16.11 7.13
C GLY A 29 7.09 16.03 8.55
N GLY A 30 6.52 14.88 8.95
CA GLY A 30 6.18 14.63 10.35
C GLY A 30 7.42 14.24 11.18
N ASP A 31 7.44 14.64 12.44
CA ASP A 31 8.43 14.11 13.41
C ASP A 31 8.15 12.64 13.69
N GLU A 32 6.86 12.29 13.75
CA GLU A 32 6.35 10.92 13.87
C GLU A 32 5.28 10.66 12.80
N PRO A 33 5.10 9.39 12.37
CA PRO A 33 4.00 9.03 11.51
C PRO A 33 2.65 9.25 12.20
N PHE A 34 1.62 9.66 11.43
CA PHE A 34 0.29 9.86 11.97
C PHE A 34 -0.77 9.71 10.89
N TYR A 35 -1.85 9.02 11.19
CA TYR A 35 -3.05 9.00 10.35
C TYR A 35 -4.16 9.84 10.96
N GLN A 36 -4.58 10.88 10.26
CA GLN A 36 -5.75 11.67 10.60
C GLN A 36 -6.97 11.17 9.82
N ALA A 37 -7.99 10.76 10.53
CA ALA A 37 -9.26 10.37 9.93
C ALA A 37 -9.96 11.54 9.22
N PRO A 38 -10.81 11.29 8.22
CA PRO A 38 -11.53 12.35 7.51
C PRO A 38 -12.49 13.08 8.45
N LYS A 39 -12.54 14.41 8.37
CA LYS A 39 -13.50 15.27 9.08
C LYS A 39 -14.41 15.94 8.07
N ALA A 40 -15.60 16.33 8.47
CA ALA A 40 -16.72 16.81 7.65
C ALA A 40 -16.40 17.35 6.22
N ALA A 41 -15.44 18.26 6.08
CA ALA A 41 -15.05 18.86 4.79
C ALA A 41 -13.59 18.56 4.41
N GLU A 42 -12.86 17.77 5.21
CA GLU A 42 -11.44 17.51 5.03
C GLU A 42 -11.21 16.06 4.63
N CYS A 43 -10.30 15.84 3.68
CA CYS A 43 -9.86 14.49 3.36
C CYS A 43 -8.99 13.92 4.49
N ALA A 44 -8.95 12.59 4.59
CA ALA A 44 -8.01 11.93 5.49
C ALA A 44 -6.56 12.31 5.14
N LEU A 45 -5.69 12.32 6.15
CA LEU A 45 -4.27 12.64 5.97
C LEU A 45 -3.41 11.51 6.51
N ILE A 46 -2.49 11.03 5.69
CA ILE A 46 -1.42 10.13 6.09
C ILE A 46 -0.15 10.97 6.16
N VAL A 47 0.40 11.13 7.35
CA VAL A 47 1.68 11.80 7.59
C VAL A 47 2.74 10.74 7.78
N PHE A 48 3.84 10.82 7.07
CA PHE A 48 4.99 9.96 7.29
C PHE A 48 6.20 10.75 7.78
N ARG A 49 7.13 10.05 8.42
CA ARG A 49 8.28 10.66 9.08
C ARG A 49 9.24 11.27 8.07
N ALA A 50 9.59 12.54 8.30
CA ALA A 50 10.54 13.30 7.48
C ALA A 50 10.26 13.16 5.98
N ASP A 51 11.27 12.77 5.19
CA ASP A 51 11.21 12.47 3.76
C ASP A 51 11.66 11.03 3.44
N TYR A 52 11.45 10.10 4.36
CA TYR A 52 11.89 8.71 4.21
C TYR A 52 10.90 7.91 3.36
N SER A 53 11.38 7.39 2.23
CA SER A 53 10.58 6.53 1.34
C SER A 53 10.02 5.31 2.05
N ALA A 54 10.81 4.67 2.92
CA ALA A 54 10.38 3.51 3.72
C ALA A 54 9.18 3.87 4.61
N SER A 55 9.26 5.01 5.34
CA SER A 55 8.14 5.48 6.17
C SER A 55 6.89 5.77 5.34
N ALA A 56 7.02 6.42 4.18
CA ALA A 56 5.89 6.65 3.29
C ALA A 56 5.21 5.35 2.83
N LEU A 57 6.00 4.34 2.42
CA LEU A 57 5.49 3.06 1.97
C LEU A 57 4.84 2.26 3.10
N HIS A 58 5.41 2.34 4.32
CA HIS A 58 4.88 1.73 5.52
C HIS A 58 3.49 2.29 5.88
N GLU A 59 3.36 3.61 5.96
CA GLU A 59 2.09 4.25 6.29
C GLU A 59 1.01 3.99 5.22
N VAL A 60 1.39 3.94 3.96
CA VAL A 60 0.47 3.54 2.89
C VAL A 60 0.06 2.07 3.06
N ALA A 61 0.94 1.17 3.53
CA ALA A 61 0.59 -0.22 3.77
C ALA A 61 -0.46 -0.33 4.89
N HIS A 62 -0.29 0.37 6.02
CA HIS A 62 -1.30 0.46 7.07
C HIS A 62 -2.65 0.94 6.52
N TRP A 63 -2.66 2.03 5.77
CA TRP A 63 -3.88 2.58 5.18
C TRP A 63 -4.54 1.61 4.19
N CYS A 64 -3.77 0.88 3.40
CA CYS A 64 -4.28 -0.12 2.47
C CYS A 64 -4.95 -1.31 3.18
N LEU A 65 -4.46 -1.70 4.33
CA LEU A 65 -4.97 -2.81 5.14
C LEU A 65 -6.12 -2.42 6.05
N ALA A 66 -6.14 -1.17 6.52
CA ALA A 66 -7.16 -0.69 7.44
C ALA A 66 -8.57 -0.84 6.84
N GLY A 67 -9.46 -1.49 7.58
CA GLY A 67 -10.88 -1.63 7.25
C GLY A 67 -11.61 -0.29 7.26
N ARG A 68 -12.84 -0.26 6.73
CA ARG A 68 -13.64 0.97 6.63
C ARG A 68 -13.83 1.67 7.99
N GLN A 69 -14.12 0.91 9.03
CA GLN A 69 -14.35 1.44 10.37
C GLN A 69 -13.07 2.05 10.97
N ARG A 70 -11.93 1.35 10.85
CA ARG A 70 -10.65 1.84 11.38
C ARG A 70 -10.19 3.13 10.70
N ARG A 71 -10.45 3.31 9.42
CA ARG A 71 -10.15 4.56 8.72
C ARG A 71 -11.03 5.76 9.11
N GLN A 72 -11.99 5.58 10.01
CA GLN A 72 -12.75 6.68 10.63
C GLN A 72 -12.16 7.09 11.97
N LEU A 73 -11.05 6.49 12.40
CA LEU A 73 -10.38 6.77 13.66
C LEU A 73 -8.96 7.27 13.37
N ASP A 74 -8.51 8.25 14.11
CA ASP A 74 -7.13 8.70 14.09
C ASP A 74 -6.23 7.53 14.48
N ASP A 75 -5.08 7.38 13.82
CA ASP A 75 -4.16 6.24 13.91
C ASP A 75 -4.84 4.87 13.83
N TYR A 76 -5.94 4.79 13.10
CA TYR A 76 -6.74 3.57 12.95
C TYR A 76 -7.26 3.00 14.28
N GLY A 77 -7.25 3.82 15.35
CA GLY A 77 -7.62 3.43 16.72
C GLY A 77 -6.54 2.57 17.41
N TYR A 78 -5.29 2.68 16.99
CA TYR A 78 -4.14 2.10 17.70
C TYR A 78 -3.56 3.10 18.71
N TRP A 79 -3.03 2.56 19.80
CA TRP A 79 -2.28 3.31 20.81
C TRP A 79 -0.85 2.77 20.83
N TYR A 80 0.11 3.62 20.52
CA TYR A 80 1.52 3.26 20.57
C TYR A 80 2.06 3.51 21.99
N LEU A 81 2.67 2.47 22.56
CA LEU A 81 3.40 2.58 23.82
C LEU A 81 4.88 2.80 23.50
N PRO A 82 5.51 3.87 24.04
CA PRO A 82 6.91 4.19 23.75
C PRO A 82 7.90 3.15 24.32
N ALA A 83 7.50 2.42 25.37
CA ALA A 83 8.27 1.32 25.93
C ALA A 83 7.37 0.08 26.04
N ARG A 84 7.78 -1.03 25.45
CA ARG A 84 7.02 -2.28 25.43
C ARG A 84 7.75 -3.35 26.24
N ASN A 85 7.02 -4.08 27.10
CA ASN A 85 7.51 -5.33 27.67
C ASN A 85 7.43 -6.46 26.62
N ALA A 86 7.97 -7.64 26.93
CA ALA A 86 8.04 -8.76 26.00
C ALA A 86 6.66 -9.19 25.43
N ALA A 87 5.61 -9.19 26.25
CA ALA A 87 4.26 -9.55 25.80
C ALA A 87 3.67 -8.48 24.87
N GLN A 88 3.88 -7.21 25.20
CA GLN A 88 3.47 -6.08 24.38
C GLN A 88 4.25 -6.04 23.05
N GLN A 89 5.53 -6.37 23.08
CA GLN A 89 6.34 -6.50 21.86
C GLN A 89 5.84 -7.63 20.97
N ALA A 90 5.50 -8.79 21.52
CA ALA A 90 4.92 -9.89 20.76
C ALA A 90 3.56 -9.53 20.15
N ALA A 91 2.73 -8.79 20.88
CA ALA A 91 1.46 -8.29 20.37
C ALA A 91 1.65 -7.27 19.25
N PHE A 92 2.62 -6.37 19.38
CA PHE A 92 3.03 -5.42 18.35
C PHE A 92 3.49 -6.16 17.08
N GLU A 93 4.45 -7.07 17.17
CA GLU A 93 4.94 -7.87 16.06
C GLU A 93 3.81 -8.66 15.36
N ALA A 94 2.80 -9.07 16.14
CA ALA A 94 1.65 -9.79 15.59
C ALA A 94 0.80 -8.93 14.65
N VAL A 95 0.65 -7.64 14.93
CA VAL A 95 -0.12 -6.71 14.09
C VAL A 95 0.72 -6.07 13.00
N GLU A 96 2.03 -5.92 13.20
CA GLU A 96 2.96 -5.31 12.27
C GLU A 96 3.43 -6.23 11.14
N ALA A 97 3.39 -7.54 11.32
CA ALA A 97 3.87 -8.49 10.33
C ALA A 97 3.21 -8.29 8.95
N ARG A 98 1.91 -8.01 8.93
CA ARG A 98 1.16 -7.85 7.69
C ARG A 98 1.36 -6.50 7.02
N PRO A 99 1.37 -5.34 7.71
CA PRO A 99 1.81 -4.06 7.16
C PRO A 99 3.20 -4.13 6.56
N GLN A 100 4.20 -4.66 7.27
CA GLN A 100 5.57 -4.77 6.76
C GLN A 100 5.68 -5.73 5.57
N ALA A 101 4.88 -6.78 5.53
CA ALA A 101 4.80 -7.65 4.36
C ALA A 101 4.29 -6.92 3.10
N LEU A 102 3.31 -6.04 3.26
CA LEU A 102 2.81 -5.21 2.16
C LEU A 102 3.78 -4.09 1.79
N GLU A 103 4.41 -3.47 2.77
CA GLU A 103 5.50 -2.51 2.56
C GLU A 103 6.63 -3.11 1.72
N ALA A 104 7.05 -4.34 2.01
CA ALA A 104 8.07 -5.04 1.23
C ALA A 104 7.73 -5.15 -0.26
N LEU A 105 6.45 -5.38 -0.60
CA LEU A 105 5.99 -5.39 -1.99
C LEU A 105 6.04 -4.01 -2.63
N PHE A 106 5.67 -2.98 -1.89
CA PHE A 106 5.74 -1.60 -2.36
C PHE A 106 7.19 -1.14 -2.55
N ALA A 107 8.07 -1.51 -1.61
CA ALA A 107 9.50 -1.21 -1.67
C ALA A 107 10.15 -1.85 -2.90
N GLU A 108 9.88 -3.13 -3.17
CA GLU A 108 10.34 -3.82 -4.38
C GLU A 108 9.86 -3.11 -5.65
N ALA A 109 8.58 -2.75 -5.71
CA ALA A 109 8.03 -2.04 -6.87
C ALA A 109 8.62 -0.64 -7.06
N ALA A 110 8.99 0.04 -5.99
CA ALA A 110 9.62 1.36 -6.01
C ALA A 110 11.15 1.30 -6.17
N GLY A 111 11.76 0.12 -6.07
CA GLY A 111 13.23 -0.04 -6.06
C GLY A 111 13.87 0.50 -4.77
N VAL A 112 13.12 0.55 -3.68
CA VAL A 112 13.58 0.98 -2.35
C VAL A 112 13.99 -0.24 -1.54
N ASP A 113 15.10 -0.15 -0.81
CA ASP A 113 15.53 -1.23 0.08
C ASP A 113 14.53 -1.41 1.23
N PHE A 114 14.16 -2.65 1.50
CA PHE A 114 13.28 -3.02 2.59
C PHE A 114 14.03 -3.80 3.67
N GLN A 115 13.81 -3.41 4.92
CA GLN A 115 14.28 -4.14 6.08
C GLN A 115 13.15 -4.25 7.11
N VAL A 116 12.97 -5.45 7.67
CA VAL A 116 12.03 -5.65 8.78
C VAL A 116 12.48 -4.81 9.97
N SER A 117 11.56 -4.03 10.54
CA SER A 117 11.79 -3.16 11.68
C SER A 117 10.99 -3.60 12.90
N SER A 118 11.62 -3.59 14.08
CA SER A 118 10.92 -3.79 15.36
C SER A 118 10.30 -2.50 15.91
N ASP A 119 10.49 -1.38 15.22
CA ASP A 119 10.12 -0.03 15.66
C ASP A 119 10.70 0.36 17.03
N ASP A 120 11.73 -0.36 17.43
CA ASP A 120 12.51 -0.11 18.63
C ASP A 120 13.97 0.02 18.21
N VAL A 121 14.56 1.21 18.42
CA VAL A 121 15.93 1.52 18.04
C VAL A 121 16.93 0.67 18.84
N ALA A 122 16.53 0.17 20.00
CA ALA A 122 17.38 -0.61 20.90
C ALA A 122 17.36 -2.12 20.60
N SER A 123 16.40 -2.62 19.81
CA SER A 123 16.25 -4.04 19.56
C SER A 123 16.19 -4.39 18.08
N LEU A 124 16.95 -5.40 17.67
CA LEU A 124 16.84 -5.96 16.32
C LEU A 124 15.58 -6.84 16.21
N PRO A 125 14.92 -6.86 15.05
CA PRO A 125 13.78 -7.75 14.81
C PRO A 125 14.16 -9.20 15.02
N SER A 126 13.34 -9.93 15.79
CA SER A 126 13.58 -11.34 16.07
C SER A 126 13.56 -12.20 14.79
N PRO A 127 14.29 -13.34 14.74
CA PRO A 127 14.19 -14.27 13.62
C PRO A 127 12.76 -14.75 13.39
N ALA A 128 11.99 -14.94 14.47
CA ALA A 128 10.59 -15.35 14.41
C ALA A 128 9.72 -14.27 13.75
N PHE A 129 9.93 -13.00 14.08
CA PHE A 129 9.21 -11.90 13.45
C PHE A 129 9.56 -11.77 11.96
N LYS A 130 10.82 -11.86 11.59
CA LYS A 130 11.25 -11.88 10.18
C LYS A 130 10.60 -13.01 9.38
N ALA A 131 10.55 -14.22 9.97
CA ALA A 131 9.89 -15.37 9.35
C ALA A 131 8.38 -15.14 9.19
N ARG A 132 7.74 -14.49 10.16
CA ARG A 132 6.32 -14.13 10.10
C ARG A 132 6.04 -13.10 9.01
N VAL A 133 6.83 -12.04 8.88
CA VAL A 133 6.71 -11.07 7.79
C VAL A 133 6.83 -11.76 6.43
N ALA A 134 7.79 -12.67 6.27
CA ALA A 134 7.96 -13.44 5.04
C ALA A 134 6.77 -14.37 4.74
N ALA A 135 6.15 -14.96 5.76
CA ALA A 135 4.95 -15.77 5.61
C ALA A 135 3.73 -14.92 5.20
N GLU A 136 3.51 -13.78 5.87
CA GLU A 136 2.45 -12.84 5.55
C GLU A 136 2.60 -12.28 4.12
N ARG A 137 3.83 -12.03 3.67
CA ARG A 137 4.09 -11.61 2.29
C ARG A 137 3.55 -12.61 1.27
N ARG A 138 3.81 -13.90 1.43
CA ARG A 138 3.30 -14.94 0.53
C ARG A 138 1.77 -14.99 0.50
N LEU A 139 1.13 -14.78 1.65
CA LEU A 139 -0.33 -14.76 1.75
C LEU A 139 -0.94 -13.54 1.08
N ILE A 140 -0.36 -12.35 1.32
CA ILE A 140 -0.89 -11.11 0.78
C ILE A 140 -0.68 -10.99 -0.74
N GLU A 141 0.39 -11.57 -1.29
CA GLU A 141 0.63 -11.67 -2.73
C GLU A 141 -0.51 -12.41 -3.46
N GLN A 142 -1.07 -13.44 -2.81
CA GLN A 142 -2.19 -14.21 -3.38
C GLN A 142 -3.49 -13.41 -3.38
N GLN A 143 -3.70 -12.53 -2.38
CA GLN A 143 -4.93 -11.78 -2.22
C GLN A 143 -4.69 -10.34 -1.78
N LEU A 144 -4.09 -9.55 -2.66
CA LEU A 144 -3.85 -8.13 -2.41
C LEU A 144 -5.17 -7.34 -2.24
N PRO A 145 -5.27 -6.47 -1.23
CA PRO A 145 -6.37 -5.50 -1.13
C PRO A 145 -6.45 -4.61 -2.38
N VAL A 146 -7.65 -4.20 -2.76
CA VAL A 146 -7.87 -3.39 -3.98
C VAL A 146 -7.02 -2.11 -3.98
N ARG A 147 -6.90 -1.42 -2.84
CA ARG A 147 -6.08 -0.21 -2.71
C ARG A 147 -4.59 -0.51 -2.91
N ALA A 148 -4.13 -1.62 -2.34
CA ALA A 148 -2.75 -2.07 -2.50
C ALA A 148 -2.43 -2.43 -3.96
N LYS A 149 -3.33 -3.12 -4.66
CA LYS A 149 -3.19 -3.40 -6.10
C LYS A 149 -3.06 -2.12 -6.92
N CYS A 150 -3.91 -1.11 -6.63
CA CYS A 150 -3.86 0.17 -7.33
C CYS A 150 -2.53 0.90 -7.10
N PHE A 151 -2.04 0.90 -5.86
CA PHE A 151 -0.79 1.59 -5.53
C PHE A 151 0.42 0.86 -6.09
N LEU A 152 0.46 -0.47 -5.97
CA LEU A 152 1.53 -1.31 -6.53
C LEU A 152 1.68 -1.08 -8.05
N ALA A 153 0.58 -1.13 -8.79
CA ALA A 153 0.59 -0.87 -10.23
C ALA A 153 1.08 0.56 -10.55
N ALA A 154 0.74 1.53 -9.72
CA ALA A 154 1.19 2.91 -9.91
C ALA A 154 2.69 3.09 -9.64
N LEU A 155 3.23 2.43 -8.61
CA LEU A 155 4.69 2.40 -8.33
C LEU A 155 5.46 1.70 -9.45
N GLN A 156 4.98 0.57 -9.95
CA GLN A 156 5.57 -0.14 -11.07
C GLN A 156 5.59 0.72 -12.33
N GLY A 157 4.55 1.50 -12.58
CA GLY A 157 4.49 2.47 -13.67
C GLY A 157 5.51 3.58 -13.52
N ALA A 158 5.66 4.15 -12.34
CA ALA A 158 6.66 5.17 -12.02
C ALA A 158 8.08 4.63 -12.16
N ASN A 159 8.32 3.41 -11.72
CA ASN A 159 9.62 2.72 -11.87
C ASN A 159 9.86 2.21 -13.30
N GLY A 160 8.91 2.40 -14.24
CA GLY A 160 9.02 1.93 -15.62
C GLY A 160 9.00 0.40 -15.76
N LEU A 161 8.52 -0.32 -14.75
CA LEU A 161 8.31 -1.77 -14.74
C LEU A 161 6.93 -2.17 -15.28
N PHE A 162 6.02 -1.21 -15.47
CA PHE A 162 4.66 -1.47 -15.93
C PHE A 162 4.65 -1.64 -17.47
N VAL A 163 4.51 -2.86 -17.94
CA VAL A 163 4.05 -3.16 -19.30
C VAL A 163 2.53 -3.32 -19.20
N PRO A 164 1.72 -2.44 -19.84
CA PRO A 164 0.28 -2.63 -19.85
C PRO A 164 -0.01 -3.95 -20.57
N THR A 165 -0.57 -4.92 -19.86
CA THR A 165 -1.20 -6.06 -20.54
C THR A 165 -2.35 -5.50 -21.34
N ALA A 166 -2.22 -5.50 -22.66
CA ALA A 166 -3.27 -5.10 -23.58
C ALA A 166 -4.52 -5.90 -23.24
N SER A 167 -5.59 -5.17 -22.85
CA SER A 167 -6.91 -5.74 -22.71
C SER A 167 -7.27 -6.40 -24.03
N ARG A 168 -7.35 -7.74 -24.03
CA ARG A 168 -7.89 -8.49 -25.17
C ARG A 168 -9.39 -8.13 -25.27
N THR A 169 -9.68 -7.04 -25.95
CA THR A 169 -11.01 -6.80 -26.50
C THR A 169 -11.26 -7.91 -27.53
N ALA A 170 -12.03 -8.91 -27.11
CA ALA A 170 -12.58 -9.89 -28.02
C ALA A 170 -13.55 -9.15 -28.96
N SER A 171 -13.07 -8.89 -30.16
CA SER A 171 -13.89 -8.48 -31.29
C SER A 171 -14.88 -9.61 -31.58
N ARG A 172 -16.11 -9.47 -31.09
CA ARG A 172 -17.23 -10.28 -31.59
C ARG A 172 -17.69 -9.66 -32.89
N THR A 173 -17.13 -10.14 -33.97
CA THR A 173 -17.70 -9.97 -35.31
C THR A 173 -19.05 -10.69 -35.37
N ALA A 174 -20.11 -9.94 -35.23
CA ALA A 174 -21.48 -10.43 -35.53
C ALA A 174 -21.60 -10.53 -37.05
N SER A 175 -21.50 -11.73 -37.57
CA SER A 175 -21.90 -12.06 -38.94
C SER A 175 -23.40 -11.94 -39.04
N ARG A 176 -23.88 -10.87 -39.67
CA ARG A 176 -25.27 -10.76 -40.14
C ARG A 176 -25.35 -11.41 -41.50
N THR A 177 -25.76 -12.64 -41.56
CA THR A 177 -26.29 -13.26 -42.77
C THR A 177 -27.64 -12.65 -43.10
N ALA A 178 -27.66 -11.88 -44.14
CA ALA A 178 -28.92 -11.44 -44.78
C ALA A 178 -29.47 -12.65 -45.55
N SER A 179 -30.60 -13.17 -45.11
CA SER A 179 -31.41 -14.06 -45.94
C SER A 179 -32.50 -13.23 -46.60
N ARG A 180 -32.37 -13.12 -47.91
CA ARG A 180 -33.35 -12.54 -48.83
C ARG A 180 -34.27 -13.67 -49.22
N ALA A 181 -35.52 -13.61 -48.85
CA ALA A 181 -36.55 -14.47 -49.45
C ALA A 181 -37.34 -13.63 -50.42
N VAL A 182 -37.39 -14.11 -51.64
CA VAL A 182 -38.17 -13.62 -52.76
C VAL A 182 -39.41 -14.54 -52.89
N ASN A 183 -40.50 -13.93 -53.23
CA ASN A 183 -41.68 -14.49 -53.87
C ASN A 183 -42.81 -15.08 -53.01
N GLY A 184 -43.99 -14.59 -53.36
CA GLY A 184 -45.29 -15.19 -53.26
C GLY A 184 -46.37 -14.15 -53.16
#